data_99d141524c5e580d13bcac94c9fbc500
#
_entry.id   99d141524c5e580d13bcac94c9fbc500
#
_cell.length_a   1.000
_cell.length_b   1.000
_cell.length_c   1.000
_cell.angle_alpha   90.00
_cell.angle_beta   90.00
_cell.angle_gamma   90.00
#
_symmetry.space_group_name_H-M   'P 1'
#
loop_
_entity.id
_entity.type
_entity.pdbx_description
1 polymer ?
#
loop_
_entity_poly.entity_id
_entity_poly.type
_entity_poly.pdbx_seq_one_letter_code
_entity_poly.pdbx_strand_id
1 'polypeptide(L)'
;VMGASFALAGLSGCRWKEDKMVDFAKRPQGLVPGEARRYATTMELGGVATGLLVTSYDGRPIKVEGNPAHPASLGACSVWHQASILELYDPDRSQAVLKDGQKAEWKDFEAAFKTELSRLKSAGGKGH
;
A
#
# COMPACT_ATOMS: atom_id res chain seq x y z
N VAL A 1 35.64 34.96 11.07
CA VAL A 1 35.94 33.65 10.42
C VAL A 1 34.84 32.59 10.71
N MET A 2 34.13 32.68 11.82
CA MET A 2 33.03 31.71 12.17
C MET A 2 31.76 31.84 11.33
N GLY A 3 31.46 33.00 10.72
CA GLY A 3 30.26 33.22 9.92
C GLY A 3 30.25 32.50 8.56
N ALA A 4 31.41 32.27 7.95
CA ALA A 4 31.53 31.65 6.65
C ALA A 4 31.28 30.13 6.67
N SER A 5 31.55 29.47 7.81
CA SER A 5 31.36 28.03 7.96
C SER A 5 29.88 27.62 8.04
N PHE A 6 29.03 28.47 8.58
CA PHE A 6 27.57 28.23 8.66
C PHE A 6 26.88 28.41 7.30
N ALA A 7 27.37 29.33 6.46
CA ALA A 7 26.82 29.54 5.13
C ALA A 7 27.08 28.34 4.20
N LEU A 8 28.22 27.66 4.32
CA LEU A 8 28.56 26.48 3.54
C LEU A 8 27.77 25.23 3.99
N ALA A 9 27.45 25.09 5.28
CA ALA A 9 26.63 24.01 5.78
C ALA A 9 25.15 24.13 5.35
N GLY A 10 24.68 25.37 5.14
CA GLY A 10 23.31 25.62 4.67
C GLY A 10 23.09 25.43 3.17
N LEU A 11 24.17 25.41 2.38
CA LEU A 11 24.07 25.26 0.91
C LEU A 11 24.02 23.80 0.42
N SER A 12 24.27 22.82 1.29
CA SER A 12 24.00 21.40 1.01
C SER A 12 22.53 21.04 1.21
N GLY A 13 21.64 22.04 1.15
CA GLY A 13 20.19 21.86 1.24
C GLY A 13 19.70 20.80 0.27
N CYS A 14 18.81 19.99 0.75
CA CYS A 14 18.13 18.87 0.11
C CYS A 14 17.97 19.11 -1.40
N ARG A 15 18.88 18.58 -2.18
CA ARG A 15 18.70 18.51 -3.63
C ARG A 15 17.64 17.45 -3.88
N TRP A 16 16.44 17.90 -4.22
CA TRP A 16 15.40 17.01 -4.69
C TRP A 16 15.95 16.23 -5.89
N LYS A 17 15.84 14.91 -5.80
CA LYS A 17 16.15 14.07 -6.94
C LYS A 17 15.23 14.49 -8.08
N GLU A 18 15.80 14.79 -9.24
CA GLU A 18 15.00 15.09 -10.42
C GLU A 18 14.18 13.85 -10.78
N ASP A 19 12.87 13.94 -10.59
CA ASP A 19 11.96 12.92 -11.07
C ASP A 19 11.65 13.19 -12.53
N LYS A 20 11.88 12.19 -13.38
CA LYS A 20 11.48 12.26 -14.78
C LYS A 20 9.97 12.13 -14.85
N MET A 21 9.29 13.15 -15.34
CA MET A 21 7.87 13.03 -15.71
C MET A 21 7.78 12.20 -16.97
N VAL A 22 7.12 11.04 -16.85
CA VAL A 22 6.80 10.17 -18.00
C VAL A 22 5.32 10.35 -18.31
N ASP A 23 5.02 10.80 -19.53
CA ASP A 23 3.65 10.92 -20.00
C ASP A 23 2.97 9.55 -20.05
N PHE A 24 1.66 9.54 -19.75
CA PHE A 24 0.87 8.33 -19.89
C PHE A 24 0.77 7.93 -21.37
N ALA A 25 1.12 6.70 -21.71
CA ALA A 25 0.85 6.14 -23.04
C ALA A 25 -0.67 6.03 -23.32
N LYS A 26 -1.45 5.73 -22.27
CA LYS A 26 -2.90 5.84 -22.24
C LYS A 26 -3.31 6.50 -20.94
N ARG A 27 -3.77 7.72 -21.00
CA ARG A 27 -4.29 8.43 -19.84
C ARG A 27 -5.64 7.85 -19.44
N PRO A 28 -5.84 7.40 -18.20
CA PRO A 28 -7.15 6.97 -17.71
C PRO A 28 -8.16 8.11 -17.82
N GLN A 29 -9.38 7.79 -18.23
CA GLN A 29 -10.44 8.79 -18.37
C GLN A 29 -10.68 9.52 -17.04
N GLY A 30 -10.74 10.84 -17.11
CA GLY A 30 -10.98 11.70 -15.95
C GLY A 30 -9.81 11.82 -14.97
N LEU A 31 -8.61 11.31 -15.27
CA LEU A 31 -7.43 11.58 -14.48
C LEU A 31 -6.83 12.93 -14.89
N VAL A 32 -6.77 13.87 -13.96
CA VAL A 32 -6.09 15.15 -14.12
C VAL A 32 -4.79 15.09 -13.31
N PRO A 33 -3.61 15.28 -13.94
CA PRO A 33 -2.33 15.29 -13.23
C PRO A 33 -2.33 16.35 -12.13
N GLY A 34 -1.81 15.96 -10.94
CA GLY A 34 -1.73 16.85 -9.80
C GLY A 34 -3.05 17.02 -9.02
N GLU A 35 -4.16 16.43 -9.46
CA GLU A 35 -5.41 16.41 -8.70
C GLU A 35 -5.53 15.16 -7.85
N ALA A 36 -5.83 15.37 -6.56
CA ALA A 36 -6.06 14.27 -5.63
C ALA A 36 -7.36 13.54 -5.93
N ARG A 37 -7.30 12.22 -5.97
CA ARG A 37 -8.48 11.34 -5.98
C ARG A 37 -8.59 10.58 -4.68
N ARG A 38 -9.81 10.42 -4.21
CA ARG A 38 -10.10 9.63 -3.00
C ARG A 38 -10.88 8.39 -3.38
N TYR A 39 -10.43 7.25 -2.88
CA TYR A 39 -11.06 5.95 -3.09
C TYR A 39 -11.51 5.40 -1.75
N ALA A 40 -12.78 5.02 -1.66
CA ALA A 40 -13.30 4.31 -0.51
C ALA A 40 -12.89 2.84 -0.60
N THR A 41 -12.38 2.33 0.49
CA THR A 41 -11.99 0.93 0.64
C THR A 41 -12.24 0.46 2.07
N THR A 42 -11.98 -0.81 2.32
CA THR A 42 -12.06 -1.40 3.65
C THR A 42 -10.79 -2.20 3.92
N MET A 43 -10.23 -2.06 5.10
CA MET A 43 -9.11 -2.87 5.59
C MET A 43 -9.55 -3.63 6.84
N GLU A 44 -9.28 -4.92 6.83
CA GLU A 44 -9.44 -5.77 8.01
C GLU A 44 -8.15 -5.74 8.83
N LEU A 45 -8.29 -5.55 10.12
CA LEU A 45 -7.21 -5.61 11.08
C LEU A 45 -7.72 -6.18 12.41
N GLY A 46 -7.15 -7.31 12.82
CA GLY A 46 -7.54 -7.97 14.07
C GLY A 46 -8.99 -8.45 14.10
N GLY A 47 -9.54 -8.88 12.96
CA GLY A 47 -10.90 -9.36 12.83
C GLY A 47 -11.96 -8.25 12.67
N VAL A 48 -11.54 -6.97 12.61
CA VAL A 48 -12.45 -5.83 12.47
C VAL A 48 -12.22 -5.14 11.12
N ALA A 49 -13.28 -5.03 10.34
CA ALA A 49 -13.28 -4.30 9.08
C ALA A 49 -13.49 -2.80 9.30
N THR A 50 -12.54 -1.99 8.92
CA THR A 50 -12.58 -0.52 9.05
C THR A 50 -12.69 0.13 7.69
N GLY A 51 -13.68 0.99 7.50
CA GLY A 51 -13.83 1.76 6.27
C GLY A 51 -12.82 2.88 6.18
N LEU A 52 -12.11 2.95 5.06
CA LEU A 52 -11.03 3.88 4.82
C LEU A 52 -11.26 4.71 3.55
N LEU A 53 -10.65 5.89 3.51
CA LEU A 53 -10.47 6.70 2.32
C LEU A 53 -8.98 6.77 2.00
N VAL A 54 -8.63 6.37 0.79
CA VAL A 54 -7.26 6.43 0.29
C VAL A 54 -7.14 7.59 -0.69
N THR A 55 -6.29 8.54 -0.37
CA THR A 55 -5.96 9.65 -1.26
C THR A 55 -4.83 9.24 -2.19
N SER A 56 -5.02 9.42 -3.48
CA SER A 56 -4.07 9.06 -4.52
C SER A 56 -3.85 10.23 -5.48
N TYR A 57 -2.59 10.44 -5.88
CA TYR A 57 -2.21 11.32 -6.99
C TYR A 57 -1.65 10.47 -8.12
N ASP A 58 -2.16 10.65 -9.31
CA ASP A 58 -1.69 9.97 -10.53
C ASP A 58 -1.56 8.44 -10.38
N GLY A 59 -2.49 7.83 -9.63
CA GLY A 59 -2.48 6.40 -9.33
C GLY A 59 -1.57 5.99 -8.17
N ARG A 60 -0.87 6.94 -7.54
CA ARG A 60 -0.02 6.70 -6.39
C ARG A 60 -0.75 7.00 -5.07
N PRO A 61 -1.11 6.02 -4.26
CA PRO A 61 -1.65 6.24 -2.93
C PRO A 61 -0.64 6.94 -2.03
N ILE A 62 -1.07 8.00 -1.34
CA ILE A 62 -0.18 8.79 -0.48
C ILE A 62 -0.70 8.97 0.94
N LYS A 63 -2.00 8.76 1.18
CA LYS A 63 -2.60 8.94 2.49
C LYS A 63 -3.77 8.01 2.70
N VAL A 64 -3.89 7.47 3.91
CA VAL A 64 -5.02 6.67 4.36
C VAL A 64 -5.68 7.36 5.54
N GLU A 65 -7.00 7.53 5.48
CA GLU A 65 -7.83 8.14 6.52
C GLU A 65 -9.07 7.29 6.76
N GLY A 66 -9.72 7.44 7.90
CA GLY A 66 -11.00 6.79 8.14
C GLY A 66 -12.10 7.39 7.25
N ASN A 67 -13.01 6.54 6.80
CA ASN A 67 -14.15 6.96 6.00
C ASN A 67 -15.31 7.40 6.90
N PRO A 68 -15.67 8.69 6.94
CA PRO A 68 -16.77 9.18 7.80
C PRO A 68 -18.16 8.65 7.38
N ALA A 69 -18.30 8.19 6.12
CA ALA A 69 -19.53 7.57 5.65
C ALA A 69 -19.66 6.07 6.01
N HIS A 70 -18.62 5.47 6.62
CA HIS A 70 -18.67 4.08 7.02
C HIS A 70 -19.46 3.92 8.34
N PRO A 71 -20.54 3.11 8.36
CA PRO A 71 -21.51 3.13 9.48
C PRO A 71 -20.93 2.64 10.81
N ALA A 72 -19.93 1.78 10.81
CA ALA A 72 -19.34 1.23 12.01
C ALA A 72 -18.18 2.06 12.56
N SER A 73 -17.36 2.66 11.70
CA SER A 73 -16.16 3.40 12.11
C SER A 73 -16.35 4.93 12.17
N LEU A 74 -17.35 5.48 11.44
CA LEU A 74 -17.71 6.91 11.41
C LEU A 74 -16.50 7.85 11.22
N GLY A 75 -15.51 7.41 10.43
CA GLY A 75 -14.28 8.14 10.19
C GLY A 75 -13.14 7.82 11.16
N ALA A 76 -13.35 6.98 12.16
CA ALA A 76 -12.27 6.50 13.01
C ALA A 76 -11.38 5.50 12.26
N CYS A 77 -10.07 5.63 12.44
CA CYS A 77 -9.09 4.63 12.00
C CYS A 77 -7.90 4.63 12.96
N SER A 78 -7.23 3.50 13.06
CA SER A 78 -6.05 3.37 13.93
C SER A 78 -4.80 3.89 13.23
N VAL A 79 -3.74 4.11 14.01
CA VAL A 79 -2.41 4.44 13.48
C VAL A 79 -1.88 3.37 12.52
N TRP A 80 -2.21 2.11 12.74
CA TRP A 80 -1.81 0.99 11.88
C TRP A 80 -2.46 1.07 10.49
N HIS A 81 -3.74 1.46 10.42
CA HIS A 81 -4.38 1.71 9.14
C HIS A 81 -3.71 2.85 8.37
N GLN A 82 -3.34 3.93 9.06
CA GLN A 82 -2.64 5.06 8.43
C GLN A 82 -1.22 4.69 8.00
N ALA A 83 -0.50 3.91 8.83
CA ALA A 83 0.85 3.45 8.54
C ALA A 83 0.93 2.41 7.41
N SER A 84 -0.18 1.73 7.07
CA SER A 84 -0.20 0.71 6.01
C SER A 84 0.27 1.23 4.65
N ILE A 85 0.20 2.54 4.43
CA ILE A 85 0.73 3.17 3.22
C ILE A 85 2.24 2.97 3.07
N LEU A 86 2.98 2.85 4.19
CA LEU A 86 4.42 2.67 4.18
C LEU A 86 4.81 1.29 3.65
N GLU A 87 4.02 0.25 3.98
CA GLU A 87 4.25 -1.11 3.47
C GLU A 87 4.12 -1.19 1.93
N LEU A 88 3.31 -0.31 1.34
CA LEU A 88 3.16 -0.27 -0.11
C LEU A 88 4.45 0.14 -0.82
N TYR A 89 5.27 0.97 -0.17
CA TYR A 89 6.52 1.52 -0.71
C TYR A 89 7.76 0.93 -0.07
N ASP A 90 7.58 -0.04 0.82
CA ASP A 90 8.68 -0.72 1.48
C ASP A 90 9.48 -1.57 0.46
N PRO A 91 10.78 -1.35 0.31
CA PRO A 91 11.62 -2.16 -0.57
C PRO A 91 11.73 -3.61 -0.11
N ASP A 92 11.54 -3.89 1.18
CA ASP A 92 11.66 -5.22 1.75
C ASP A 92 10.34 -6.02 1.70
N ARG A 93 9.27 -5.43 1.13
CA ARG A 93 8.01 -6.15 0.95
C ARG A 93 8.19 -7.38 0.06
N SER A 94 7.38 -8.41 0.31
CA SER A 94 7.37 -9.63 -0.51
C SER A 94 7.13 -9.30 -1.99
N GLN A 95 8.06 -9.71 -2.84
CA GLN A 95 8.02 -9.44 -4.28
C GLN A 95 7.83 -10.72 -5.12
N ALA A 96 7.81 -11.88 -4.48
CA ALA A 96 7.69 -13.15 -5.14
C ALA A 96 6.95 -14.18 -4.30
N VAL A 97 6.36 -15.16 -4.96
CA VAL A 97 5.90 -16.37 -4.29
C VAL A 97 7.11 -17.15 -3.81
N LEU A 98 7.07 -17.59 -2.55
CA LEU A 98 8.13 -18.41 -1.97
C LEU A 98 7.54 -19.76 -1.54
N LYS A 99 8.30 -20.82 -1.79
CA LYS A 99 8.06 -22.17 -1.27
C LYS A 99 9.33 -22.64 -0.61
N ASP A 100 9.24 -22.95 0.68
CA ASP A 100 10.39 -23.38 1.51
C ASP A 100 11.62 -22.42 1.39
N GLY A 101 11.36 -21.11 1.33
CA GLY A 101 12.38 -20.08 1.18
C GLY A 101 12.93 -19.88 -0.23
N GLN A 102 12.51 -20.71 -1.21
CA GLN A 102 12.91 -20.60 -2.60
C GLN A 102 11.84 -19.92 -3.46
N LYS A 103 12.26 -19.18 -4.50
CA LYS A 103 11.34 -18.59 -5.46
C LYS A 103 10.54 -19.69 -6.17
N ALA A 104 9.22 -19.51 -6.16
CA ALA A 104 8.25 -20.37 -6.82
C ALA A 104 7.38 -19.56 -7.78
N GLU A 105 6.63 -20.24 -8.62
CA GLU A 105 5.69 -19.60 -9.53
C GLU A 105 4.29 -19.51 -8.91
N TRP A 106 3.48 -18.60 -9.42
CA TRP A 106 2.09 -18.45 -8.96
C TRP A 106 1.27 -19.74 -9.07
N LYS A 107 1.51 -20.53 -10.12
CA LYS A 107 0.86 -21.82 -10.32
C LYS A 107 1.14 -22.84 -9.19
N ASP A 108 2.33 -22.76 -8.57
CA ASP A 108 2.70 -23.64 -7.47
C ASP A 108 1.89 -23.29 -6.21
N PHE A 109 1.70 -22.00 -5.97
CA PHE A 109 0.79 -21.50 -4.92
C PHE A 109 -0.65 -21.96 -5.17
N GLU A 110 -1.18 -21.79 -6.39
CA GLU A 110 -2.53 -22.21 -6.73
C GLU A 110 -2.75 -23.73 -6.53
N ALA A 111 -1.78 -24.54 -6.91
CA ALA A 111 -1.84 -26.00 -6.72
C ALA A 111 -1.87 -26.37 -5.23
N ALA A 112 -0.99 -25.76 -4.43
CA ALA A 112 -0.96 -25.96 -2.99
C ALA A 112 -2.27 -25.51 -2.32
N PHE A 113 -2.77 -24.34 -2.70
CA PHE A 113 -4.03 -23.80 -2.17
C PHE A 113 -5.23 -24.68 -2.52
N LYS A 114 -5.33 -25.16 -3.77
CA LYS A 114 -6.40 -26.07 -4.20
C LYS A 114 -6.36 -27.40 -3.41
N THR A 115 -5.18 -27.93 -3.15
CA THR A 115 -4.99 -29.15 -2.35
C THR A 115 -5.48 -28.93 -0.93
N GLU A 116 -5.06 -27.85 -0.29
CA GLU A 116 -5.47 -27.53 1.08
C GLU A 116 -6.98 -27.24 1.17
N LEU A 117 -7.53 -26.51 0.21
CA LEU A 117 -8.96 -26.25 0.15
C LEU A 117 -9.78 -27.53 0.01
N SER A 118 -9.30 -28.50 -0.77
CA SER A 118 -9.95 -29.82 -0.91
C SER A 118 -9.89 -30.62 0.39
N ARG A 119 -8.75 -30.56 1.09
CA ARG A 119 -8.59 -31.18 2.42
C ARG A 119 -9.58 -30.60 3.43
N LEU A 120 -9.68 -29.26 3.50
CA LEU A 120 -10.59 -28.57 4.40
C LEU A 120 -12.07 -28.88 4.10
N LYS A 121 -12.43 -28.93 2.81
CA LYS A 121 -13.80 -29.32 2.40
C LYS A 121 -14.14 -30.73 2.81
N SER A 122 -13.24 -31.70 2.61
CA SER A 122 -13.45 -33.09 3.01
C SER A 122 -13.55 -33.28 4.54
N ALA A 123 -12.85 -32.42 5.29
CA ALA A 123 -12.92 -32.41 6.76
C ALA A 123 -14.13 -31.62 7.31
N GLY A 124 -15.05 -31.13 6.45
CA GLY A 124 -16.21 -30.32 6.86
C GLY A 124 -15.83 -29.01 7.52
N GLY A 125 -14.70 -28.39 7.10
CA GLY A 125 -14.16 -27.16 7.69
C GLY A 125 -13.49 -27.36 9.06
N LYS A 126 -13.34 -28.58 9.53
CA LYS A 126 -12.62 -28.91 10.77
C LYS A 126 -11.11 -29.02 10.45
N GLY A 127 -10.27 -28.38 11.24
CA GLY A 127 -8.81 -28.52 11.11
C GLY A 127 -8.07 -27.19 10.96
N HIS A 128 -8.49 -26.23 11.75
CA HIS A 128 -7.76 -24.97 11.94
C HIS A 128 -6.85 -25.09 13.14
#